data_ad447f6bfb072e855f0ae7418b832d6f
#
_entry.id   ad447f6bfb072e855f0ae7418b832d6f
#
_cell.length_a   1.000
_cell.length_b   1.000
_cell.length_c   1.000
_cell.angle_alpha   90.00
_cell.angle_beta   90.00
_cell.angle_gamma   90.00
#
_symmetry.space_group_name_H-M   'P 1'
#
loop_
_entity.id
_entity.type
_entity.pdbx_description
1 polymer ?
#
loop_
_entity_poly.entity_id
_entity_poly.type
_entity_poly.pdbx_seq_one_letter_code
_entity_poly.pdbx_strand_id
1 'polypeptide(L)'
;GAYGFSGNLWHCYLTFLLVNNENAFSTACEIRGAVNGSINELALNDFGVFKELYDFDLTVLDEAFGISCCKVLGDYTNTGSNSKMFNSRIRDRICDLSKTLAAAESTEEFMKDMVQFYKDFGVGKLGLHKAFRVGHDENDNVEIQPITRIAHVKLEDLVGYEIPKQKLIENTEAFVRGRKANNCLLFGDAGTGKSSSIKGILNRYYDEGLRIIEVYKHQFQDLNDVIAQIKNRNYKFI
;
A
#
# COMPACT_ATOMS: atom_id res chain seq x y z
N GLY A 1 5.21 -12.59 13.16
CA GLY A 1 3.88 -12.95 12.73
C GLY A 1 3.66 -12.93 11.22
N ALA A 2 2.40 -12.98 10.79
CA ALA A 2 2.02 -13.11 9.37
C ALA A 2 2.54 -11.96 8.46
N TYR A 3 2.74 -10.78 9.00
CA TYR A 3 3.22 -9.59 8.26
C TYR A 3 4.74 -9.50 8.16
N GLY A 4 5.48 -10.30 8.94
CA GLY A 4 6.94 -10.30 8.89
C GLY A 4 7.62 -9.09 9.54
N PHE A 5 6.91 -8.36 10.40
CA PHE A 5 7.48 -7.23 11.14
C PHE A 5 8.58 -7.69 12.12
N SER A 6 9.52 -6.81 12.40
CA SER A 6 10.60 -6.97 13.38
C SER A 6 10.85 -5.64 14.10
N GLY A 7 11.56 -5.70 15.22
CA GLY A 7 11.77 -4.56 16.12
C GLY A 7 10.57 -4.39 17.06
N ASN A 8 10.14 -3.16 17.31
CA ASN A 8 9.00 -2.90 18.17
C ASN A 8 7.68 -3.25 17.46
N LEU A 9 7.15 -4.44 17.76
CA LEU A 9 5.91 -4.94 17.13
C LEU A 9 4.68 -4.12 17.52
N TRP A 10 4.66 -3.51 18.71
CA TRP A 10 3.57 -2.64 19.14
C TRP A 10 3.51 -1.40 18.24
N HIS A 11 4.63 -0.73 18.06
CA HIS A 11 4.73 0.41 17.15
C HIS A 11 4.38 0.02 15.69
N CYS A 12 4.91 -1.10 15.19
CA CYS A 12 4.56 -1.61 13.87
C CYS A 12 3.06 -1.89 13.72
N TYR A 13 2.41 -2.40 14.76
CA TYR A 13 0.98 -2.67 14.74
C TYR A 13 0.16 -1.38 14.72
N LEU A 14 0.48 -0.41 15.56
CA LEU A 14 -0.16 0.91 15.55
C LEU A 14 0.01 1.62 14.21
N THR A 15 1.24 1.58 13.66
CA THR A 15 1.52 2.12 12.32
C THR A 15 0.64 1.43 11.27
N PHE A 16 0.55 0.10 11.33
CA PHE A 16 -0.27 -0.67 10.40
C PHE A 16 -1.74 -0.26 10.48
N LEU A 17 -2.29 -0.03 11.68
CA LEU A 17 -3.67 0.45 11.84
C LEU A 17 -3.86 1.81 11.14
N LEU A 18 -2.94 2.75 11.38
CA LEU A 18 -2.99 4.08 10.77
C LEU A 18 -2.91 4.04 9.24
N VAL A 19 -2.04 3.19 8.71
CA VAL A 19 -1.81 3.08 7.25
C VAL A 19 -2.92 2.29 6.55
N ASN A 20 -3.52 1.30 7.22
CA ASN A 20 -4.50 0.40 6.61
C ASN A 20 -5.94 0.93 6.68
N ASN A 21 -6.25 1.80 7.64
CA ASN A 21 -7.62 2.32 7.83
C ASN A 21 -7.86 3.60 7.03
N GLU A 22 -8.70 3.49 6.02
CA GLU A 22 -9.16 4.63 5.22
C GLU A 22 -10.24 5.42 5.97
N ASN A 23 -10.07 6.72 6.05
CA ASN A 23 -11.07 7.66 6.54
C ASN A 23 -11.02 8.96 5.73
N ALA A 24 -11.93 9.88 6.00
CA ALA A 24 -12.03 11.15 5.27
C ALA A 24 -10.74 11.97 5.34
N PHE A 25 -10.06 11.99 6.50
CA PHE A 25 -8.80 12.70 6.68
C PHE A 25 -7.66 12.05 5.88
N SER A 26 -7.42 10.75 6.07
CA SER A 26 -6.31 10.05 5.41
C SER A 26 -6.45 10.04 3.88
N THR A 27 -7.67 9.89 3.37
CA THR A 27 -7.97 9.97 1.93
C THR A 27 -7.78 11.39 1.38
N ALA A 28 -8.16 12.42 2.14
CA ALA A 28 -7.91 13.81 1.74
C ALA A 28 -6.41 14.12 1.67
N CYS A 29 -5.63 13.63 2.64
CA CYS A 29 -4.17 13.76 2.65
C CYS A 29 -3.50 13.05 1.46
N GLU A 30 -3.97 11.86 1.09
CA GLU A 30 -3.50 11.13 -0.11
C GLU A 30 -3.71 11.95 -1.38
N ILE A 31 -4.89 12.57 -1.54
CA ILE A 31 -5.28 13.25 -2.77
C ILE A 31 -4.67 14.66 -2.85
N ARG A 32 -4.65 15.41 -1.76
CA ARG A 32 -4.33 16.84 -1.73
C ARG A 32 -3.10 17.19 -0.88
N GLY A 33 -2.60 16.25 -0.07
CA GLY A 33 -1.63 16.53 0.98
C GLY A 33 -2.28 17.27 2.16
N ALA A 34 -1.45 17.91 2.98
CA ALA A 34 -1.93 18.69 4.12
C ALA A 34 -2.81 19.86 3.64
N VAL A 35 -4.08 19.90 4.06
CA VAL A 35 -5.04 20.97 3.77
C VAL A 35 -5.55 21.51 5.10
N ASN A 36 -5.61 22.84 5.24
CA ASN A 36 -6.18 23.48 6.43
C ASN A 36 -7.69 23.24 6.51
N GLY A 37 -8.19 22.87 7.70
CA GLY A 37 -9.62 22.66 7.94
C GLY A 37 -9.90 22.10 9.33
N SER A 38 -11.14 22.22 9.79
CA SER A 38 -11.57 21.75 11.13
C SER A 38 -11.38 20.25 11.36
N ILE A 39 -11.35 19.45 10.27
CA ILE A 39 -11.06 18.02 10.37
C ILE A 39 -9.65 17.75 10.92
N ASN A 40 -8.71 18.71 10.76
CA ASN A 40 -7.36 18.59 11.29
C ASN A 40 -7.33 18.63 12.81
N GLU A 41 -8.23 19.37 13.46
CA GLU A 41 -8.32 19.42 14.92
C GLU A 41 -8.78 18.06 15.47
N LEU A 42 -9.76 17.43 14.82
CA LEU A 42 -10.19 16.08 15.17
C LEU A 42 -9.08 15.06 14.94
N ALA A 43 -8.42 15.13 13.77
CA ALA A 43 -7.30 14.25 13.47
C ALA A 43 -6.13 14.45 14.44
N LEU A 44 -5.83 15.69 14.84
CA LEU A 44 -4.77 15.97 15.83
C LEU A 44 -5.09 15.33 17.18
N ASN A 45 -6.36 15.39 17.61
CA ASN A 45 -6.81 14.70 18.84
C ASN A 45 -6.59 13.18 18.74
N ASP A 46 -6.98 12.57 17.61
CA ASP A 46 -6.81 11.13 17.40
C ASP A 46 -5.32 10.75 17.32
N PHE A 47 -4.50 11.55 16.65
CA PHE A 47 -3.05 11.34 16.65
C PHE A 47 -2.42 11.55 18.03
N GLY A 48 -2.99 12.40 18.89
CA GLY A 48 -2.62 12.52 20.31
C GLY A 48 -2.78 11.20 21.04
N VAL A 49 -3.93 10.54 20.86
CA VAL A 49 -4.18 9.20 21.44
C VAL A 49 -3.17 8.17 20.90
N PHE A 50 -2.89 8.18 19.60
CA PHE A 50 -1.87 7.29 19.03
C PHE A 50 -0.48 7.58 19.57
N LYS A 51 -0.11 8.86 19.75
CA LYS A 51 1.18 9.27 20.34
C LYS A 51 1.31 8.77 21.78
N GLU A 52 0.26 8.91 22.59
CA GLU A 52 0.23 8.35 23.95
C GLU A 52 0.41 6.83 23.95
N LEU A 53 -0.22 6.11 23.00
CA LEU A 53 -0.05 4.66 22.84
C LEU A 53 1.36 4.28 22.38
N TYR A 54 2.01 5.13 21.61
CA TYR A 54 3.41 4.93 21.19
C TYR A 54 4.39 5.12 22.34
N ASP A 55 4.14 6.12 23.18
CA ASP A 55 4.99 6.44 24.34
C ASP A 55 4.73 5.53 25.54
N PHE A 56 3.65 4.75 25.50
CA PHE A 56 3.28 3.87 26.58
C PHE A 56 4.25 2.70 26.73
N ASP A 57 4.84 2.57 27.90
CA ASP A 57 5.71 1.45 28.24
C ASP A 57 4.87 0.19 28.55
N LEU A 58 4.80 -0.71 27.59
CA LEU A 58 4.08 -1.98 27.73
C LEU A 58 4.64 -2.88 28.87
N THR A 59 5.88 -2.68 29.29
CA THR A 59 6.48 -3.51 30.36
C THR A 59 5.78 -3.33 31.71
N VAL A 60 5.09 -2.22 31.91
CA VAL A 60 4.22 -1.98 33.07
C VAL A 60 3.13 -3.06 33.18
N LEU A 61 2.64 -3.57 32.04
CA LEU A 61 1.65 -4.65 32.02
C LEU A 61 2.29 -6.00 32.44
N ASP A 62 3.54 -6.23 32.04
CA ASP A 62 4.28 -7.43 32.47
C ASP A 62 4.40 -7.50 34.00
N GLU A 63 4.70 -6.37 34.65
CA GLU A 63 4.78 -6.26 36.09
C GLU A 63 3.40 -6.41 36.76
N ALA A 64 2.38 -5.73 36.22
CA ALA A 64 1.04 -5.75 36.78
C ALA A 64 0.36 -7.13 36.72
N PHE A 65 0.63 -7.92 35.70
CA PHE A 65 0.01 -9.23 35.48
C PHE A 65 0.94 -10.41 35.73
N GLY A 66 2.20 -10.19 36.13
CA GLY A 66 3.18 -11.25 36.37
C GLY A 66 3.53 -12.06 35.11
N ILE A 67 3.54 -11.40 33.94
CA ILE A 67 3.87 -11.99 32.63
C ILE A 67 5.20 -11.40 32.10
N SER A 68 5.70 -11.88 30.97
CA SER A 68 6.93 -11.38 30.36
C SER A 68 6.84 -11.24 28.83
N CYS A 69 5.65 -11.18 28.29
CA CYS A 69 5.42 -11.15 26.84
C CYS A 69 5.56 -9.75 26.25
N CYS A 70 5.24 -8.69 26.99
CA CYS A 70 5.29 -7.33 26.46
C CYS A 70 6.72 -6.87 26.16
N LYS A 71 7.69 -7.28 26.99
CA LYS A 71 9.10 -7.03 26.72
C LYS A 71 9.56 -7.61 25.38
N VAL A 72 9.06 -8.80 25.01
CA VAL A 72 9.38 -9.45 23.72
C VAL A 72 8.79 -8.67 22.55
N LEU A 73 7.65 -7.99 22.73
CA LEU A 73 7.02 -7.15 21.68
C LEU A 73 7.85 -5.90 21.38
N GLY A 74 8.58 -5.39 22.36
CA GLY A 74 9.43 -4.19 22.19
C GLY A 74 10.68 -4.41 21.32
N ASP A 75 11.22 -5.64 21.31
CA ASP A 75 12.42 -6.00 20.52
C ASP A 75 12.28 -7.40 19.92
N TYR A 76 11.37 -7.53 18.98
CA TYR A 76 11.06 -8.80 18.34
C TYR A 76 11.96 -9.06 17.13
N THR A 77 12.66 -10.19 17.15
CA THR A 77 13.46 -10.65 16.03
C THR A 77 12.71 -11.71 15.22
N ASN A 78 12.43 -11.41 13.96
CA ASN A 78 11.82 -12.36 13.05
C ASN A 78 12.91 -13.20 12.35
N THR A 79 12.98 -14.49 12.67
CA THR A 79 13.89 -15.45 12.04
C THR A 79 13.33 -16.06 10.76
N GLY A 80 12.06 -15.83 10.45
CA GLY A 80 11.38 -16.32 9.24
C GLY A 80 11.57 -15.38 8.04
N SER A 81 12.21 -15.86 7.00
CA SER A 81 12.61 -15.07 5.83
C SER A 81 11.46 -14.61 4.91
N ASN A 82 10.22 -15.08 5.10
CA ASN A 82 9.14 -14.82 4.15
C ASN A 82 7.83 -14.42 4.83
N SER A 83 7.51 -13.13 4.79
CA SER A 83 6.15 -12.66 4.99
C SER A 83 5.26 -13.18 3.85
N LYS A 84 4.19 -13.92 4.20
CA LYS A 84 3.22 -14.42 3.20
C LYS A 84 2.22 -13.36 2.76
N MET A 85 2.04 -12.27 3.50
CA MET A 85 0.98 -11.28 3.29
C MET A 85 1.44 -9.97 2.67
N PHE A 86 2.67 -9.51 2.99
CA PHE A 86 3.21 -8.30 2.39
C PHE A 86 4.49 -8.59 1.62
N ASN A 87 4.72 -7.85 0.54
CA ASN A 87 6.04 -7.83 -0.04
C ASN A 87 7.00 -7.09 0.92
N SER A 88 8.29 -7.38 0.83
CA SER A 88 9.30 -6.81 1.72
C SER A 88 9.28 -5.28 1.74
N ARG A 89 9.01 -4.64 0.61
CA ARG A 89 8.98 -3.19 0.47
C ARG A 89 7.85 -2.53 1.30
N ILE A 90 6.65 -3.12 1.33
CA ILE A 90 5.54 -2.61 2.15
C ILE A 90 5.86 -2.78 3.64
N ARG A 91 6.35 -3.96 4.01
CA ARG A 91 6.79 -4.24 5.37
C ARG A 91 7.84 -3.24 5.82
N ASP A 92 8.87 -3.04 5.00
CA ASP A 92 10.00 -2.18 5.33
C ASP A 92 9.54 -0.71 5.48
N ARG A 93 8.64 -0.23 4.61
CA ARG A 93 8.02 1.10 4.75
C ARG A 93 7.24 1.27 6.05
N ILE A 94 6.45 0.26 6.45
CA ILE A 94 5.71 0.31 7.72
C ILE A 94 6.68 0.31 8.91
N CYS A 95 7.71 -0.51 8.87
CA CYS A 95 8.74 -0.57 9.91
C CYS A 95 9.53 0.75 10.00
N ASP A 96 9.87 1.36 8.88
CA ASP A 96 10.59 2.64 8.86
C ASP A 96 9.70 3.79 9.33
N LEU A 97 8.44 3.85 8.88
CA LEU A 97 7.47 4.81 9.40
C LEU A 97 7.28 4.64 10.91
N SER A 98 7.21 3.40 11.41
CA SER A 98 7.04 3.17 12.86
C SER A 98 8.19 3.74 13.69
N LYS A 99 9.43 3.72 13.16
CA LYS A 99 10.59 4.34 13.81
C LYS A 99 10.51 5.86 13.77
N THR A 100 10.09 6.44 12.65
CA THR A 100 9.90 7.88 12.49
C THR A 100 8.85 8.39 13.49
N LEU A 101 7.69 7.71 13.54
CA LEU A 101 6.60 8.07 14.46
C LEU A 101 7.01 7.92 15.94
N ALA A 102 7.82 6.92 16.26
CA ALA A 102 8.35 6.74 17.63
C ALA A 102 9.34 7.84 18.03
N ALA A 103 10.03 8.46 17.06
CA ALA A 103 10.97 9.54 17.31
C ALA A 103 10.30 10.92 17.36
N ALA A 104 9.03 11.05 16.98
CA ALA A 104 8.30 12.31 17.02
C ALA A 104 8.20 12.85 18.45
N GLU A 105 8.58 14.11 18.67
CA GLU A 105 8.60 14.73 20.01
C GLU A 105 7.24 15.31 20.38
N SER A 106 6.34 15.55 19.41
CA SER A 106 5.02 16.12 19.63
C SER A 106 3.95 15.42 18.76
N THR A 107 2.68 15.64 19.13
CA THR A 107 1.54 15.16 18.33
C THR A 107 1.50 15.82 16.96
N GLU A 108 1.89 17.06 16.85
CA GLU A 108 1.96 17.81 15.59
C GLU A 108 3.00 17.21 14.64
N GLU A 109 4.16 16.84 15.17
CA GLU A 109 5.22 16.17 14.39
C GLU A 109 4.76 14.78 13.95
N PHE A 110 4.17 14.00 14.86
CA PHE A 110 3.58 12.70 14.56
C PHE A 110 2.53 12.80 13.43
N MET A 111 1.61 13.75 13.53
CA MET A 111 0.60 14.02 12.50
C MET A 111 1.25 14.43 11.18
N LYS A 112 2.26 15.30 11.20
CA LYS A 112 2.98 15.75 10.00
C LYS A 112 3.61 14.58 9.25
N ASP A 113 4.26 13.67 9.96
CA ASP A 113 4.89 12.49 9.37
C ASP A 113 3.85 11.53 8.77
N MET A 114 2.72 11.35 9.44
CA MET A 114 1.60 10.57 8.91
C MET A 114 0.99 11.20 7.65
N VAL A 115 0.77 12.52 7.65
CA VAL A 115 0.25 13.25 6.47
C VAL A 115 1.21 13.12 5.28
N GLN A 116 2.52 13.24 5.53
CA GLN A 116 3.52 13.06 4.49
C GLN A 116 3.50 11.63 3.95
N PHE A 117 3.38 10.63 4.82
CA PHE A 117 3.27 9.24 4.38
C PHE A 117 2.02 9.00 3.52
N TYR A 118 0.85 9.50 3.93
CA TYR A 118 -0.39 9.38 3.15
C TYR A 118 -0.26 10.02 1.76
N LYS A 119 0.42 11.15 1.69
CA LYS A 119 0.68 11.85 0.42
C LYS A 119 1.59 11.05 -0.50
N ASP A 120 2.67 10.49 0.03
CA ASP A 120 3.71 9.83 -0.76
C ASP A 120 3.34 8.40 -1.15
N PHE A 121 2.66 7.67 -0.27
CA PHE A 121 2.41 6.24 -0.42
C PHE A 121 0.93 5.86 -0.44
N GLY A 122 0.05 6.76 -0.02
CA GLY A 122 -1.38 6.53 0.07
C GLY A 122 -1.82 5.80 1.33
N VAL A 123 -3.10 5.45 1.40
CA VAL A 123 -3.74 4.78 2.53
C VAL A 123 -4.57 3.59 2.09
N GLY A 124 -4.74 2.64 3.00
CA GLY A 124 -5.58 1.47 2.81
C GLY A 124 -5.08 0.49 1.76
N LYS A 125 -5.97 -0.36 1.29
CA LYS A 125 -5.60 -1.44 0.34
C LYS A 125 -4.98 -0.91 -0.96
N LEU A 126 -5.45 0.21 -1.49
CA LEU A 126 -4.94 0.79 -2.74
C LEU A 126 -3.55 1.43 -2.57
N GLY A 127 -3.22 1.93 -1.38
CA GLY A 127 -1.88 2.39 -1.04
C GLY A 127 -0.90 1.24 -0.82
N LEU A 128 -1.33 0.22 -0.06
CA LEU A 128 -0.47 -0.89 0.35
C LEU A 128 -0.20 -1.93 -0.73
N HIS A 129 -1.11 -2.12 -1.69
CA HIS A 129 -1.01 -3.16 -2.71
C HIS A 129 -0.89 -2.57 -4.11
N LYS A 130 -0.28 -3.33 -5.01
CA LYS A 130 0.01 -2.89 -6.37
C LYS A 130 -0.87 -3.54 -7.44
N ALA A 131 -1.46 -4.69 -7.14
CA ALA A 131 -2.39 -5.35 -8.06
C ALA A 131 -3.62 -5.87 -7.34
N PHE A 132 -4.69 -5.91 -8.08
CA PHE A 132 -6.03 -6.22 -7.59
C PHE A 132 -6.77 -7.06 -8.61
N ARG A 133 -7.84 -7.70 -8.16
CA ARG A 133 -8.84 -8.33 -8.99
C ARG A 133 -10.23 -7.89 -8.54
N VAL A 134 -11.17 -8.01 -9.44
CA VAL A 134 -12.58 -7.79 -9.13
C VAL A 134 -13.13 -9.03 -8.41
N GLY A 135 -13.86 -8.83 -7.34
CA GLY A 135 -14.60 -9.81 -6.58
C GLY A 135 -15.92 -9.23 -6.12
N HIS A 136 -16.66 -9.99 -5.32
CA HIS A 136 -17.90 -9.55 -4.70
C HIS A 136 -17.84 -9.83 -3.19
N ASP A 137 -18.44 -8.96 -2.41
CA ASP A 137 -18.61 -9.14 -0.98
C ASP A 137 -19.78 -10.09 -0.65
N GLU A 138 -20.06 -10.32 0.64
CA GLU A 138 -21.14 -11.17 1.11
C GLU A 138 -22.55 -10.66 0.70
N ASN A 139 -22.66 -9.40 0.30
CA ASN A 139 -23.90 -8.77 -0.16
C ASN A 139 -23.95 -8.62 -1.69
N ASP A 140 -23.05 -9.29 -2.41
CA ASP A 140 -22.92 -9.25 -3.87
C ASP A 140 -22.52 -7.85 -4.42
N ASN A 141 -21.96 -6.96 -3.58
CA ASN A 141 -21.41 -5.70 -4.06
C ASN A 141 -20.01 -5.91 -4.63
N VAL A 142 -19.69 -5.18 -5.70
CA VAL A 142 -18.37 -5.22 -6.34
C VAL A 142 -17.29 -4.76 -5.39
N GLU A 143 -16.28 -5.59 -5.18
CA GLU A 143 -15.13 -5.33 -4.33
C GLU A 143 -13.82 -5.48 -5.08
N ILE A 144 -12.92 -4.50 -4.93
CA ILE A 144 -11.54 -4.57 -5.41
C ILE A 144 -10.69 -5.30 -4.37
N GLN A 145 -10.29 -6.55 -4.67
CA GLN A 145 -9.54 -7.42 -3.77
C GLN A 145 -8.05 -7.42 -4.10
N PRO A 146 -7.13 -7.27 -3.11
CA PRO A 146 -5.70 -7.23 -3.37
C PRO A 146 -5.15 -8.59 -3.79
N ILE A 147 -4.26 -8.59 -4.78
CA ILE A 147 -3.42 -9.74 -5.14
C ILE A 147 -2.13 -9.65 -4.36
N THR A 148 -1.97 -10.47 -3.34
CA THR A 148 -0.84 -10.40 -2.40
C THR A 148 0.44 -11.03 -2.93
N ARG A 149 0.34 -11.96 -3.89
CA ARG A 149 1.46 -12.68 -4.48
C ARG A 149 1.62 -12.32 -5.96
N ILE A 150 2.50 -11.37 -6.24
CA ILE A 150 2.88 -11.02 -7.60
C ILE A 150 4.34 -11.37 -7.78
N ALA A 151 4.63 -12.14 -8.83
CA ALA A 151 6.02 -12.46 -9.17
C ALA A 151 6.82 -11.18 -9.39
N HIS A 152 8.01 -11.12 -8.79
CA HIS A 152 8.94 -10.02 -9.01
C HIS A 152 9.64 -10.22 -10.35
N VAL A 153 8.99 -9.77 -11.42
CA VAL A 153 9.51 -9.79 -12.78
C VAL A 153 10.13 -8.43 -13.07
N LYS A 154 11.35 -8.41 -13.58
CA LYS A 154 11.96 -7.22 -14.17
C LYS A 154 11.82 -7.28 -15.69
N LEU A 155 11.57 -6.15 -16.33
CA LEU A 155 11.43 -6.09 -17.79
C LEU A 155 12.74 -6.46 -18.49
N GLU A 156 13.86 -6.17 -17.85
CA GLU A 156 15.21 -6.48 -18.33
C GLU A 156 15.48 -7.98 -18.39
N ASP A 157 14.83 -8.78 -17.53
CA ASP A 157 14.97 -10.24 -17.48
C ASP A 157 14.18 -10.95 -18.60
N LEU A 158 13.30 -10.23 -19.31
CA LEU A 158 12.53 -10.76 -20.42
C LEU A 158 13.33 -10.69 -21.71
N VAL A 159 13.82 -11.84 -22.16
CA VAL A 159 14.62 -11.96 -23.38
C VAL A 159 13.72 -11.92 -24.62
N GLY A 160 14.11 -11.14 -25.62
CA GLY A 160 13.40 -11.01 -26.89
C GLY A 160 12.27 -9.97 -26.87
N TYR A 161 11.63 -9.80 -28.02
CA TYR A 161 10.53 -8.85 -28.22
C TYR A 161 10.88 -7.39 -27.85
N GLU A 162 12.10 -6.95 -28.12
CA GLU A 162 12.60 -5.63 -27.68
C GLU A 162 11.72 -4.48 -28.17
N ILE A 163 11.30 -4.50 -29.44
CA ILE A 163 10.46 -3.44 -30.02
C ILE A 163 9.06 -3.40 -29.37
N PRO A 164 8.30 -4.50 -29.24
CA PRO A 164 7.03 -4.50 -28.50
C PRO A 164 7.18 -4.08 -27.04
N LYS A 165 8.24 -4.54 -26.38
CA LYS A 165 8.57 -4.22 -25.00
C LYS A 165 8.80 -2.71 -24.83
N GLN A 166 9.60 -2.11 -25.70
CA GLN A 166 9.87 -0.68 -25.69
C GLN A 166 8.60 0.16 -25.91
N LYS A 167 7.73 -0.24 -26.87
CA LYS A 167 6.44 0.42 -27.11
C LYS A 167 5.52 0.37 -25.88
N LEU A 168 5.47 -0.77 -25.18
CA LEU A 168 4.69 -0.93 -23.96
C LEU A 168 5.22 -0.01 -22.84
N ILE A 169 6.54 0.07 -22.68
CA ILE A 169 7.20 0.94 -21.71
C ILE A 169 6.86 2.42 -22.01
N GLU A 170 7.08 2.88 -23.22
CA GLU A 170 6.84 4.27 -23.63
C GLU A 170 5.38 4.70 -23.44
N ASN A 171 4.43 3.83 -23.81
CA ASN A 171 3.01 4.09 -23.63
C ASN A 171 2.61 4.12 -22.14
N THR A 172 3.14 3.21 -21.34
CA THR A 172 2.87 3.18 -19.89
C THR A 172 3.49 4.39 -19.20
N GLU A 173 4.71 4.76 -19.57
CA GLU A 173 5.38 5.95 -19.03
C GLU A 173 4.59 7.24 -19.35
N ALA A 174 4.08 7.35 -20.58
CA ALA A 174 3.23 8.47 -20.96
C ALA A 174 1.97 8.53 -20.08
N PHE A 175 1.32 7.38 -19.84
CA PHE A 175 0.15 7.28 -18.97
C PHE A 175 0.45 7.67 -17.53
N VAL A 176 1.49 7.10 -16.93
CA VAL A 176 1.88 7.37 -15.54
C VAL A 176 2.20 8.85 -15.34
N ARG A 177 2.88 9.47 -16.30
CA ARG A 177 3.20 10.91 -16.29
C ARG A 177 2.03 11.83 -16.70
N GLY A 178 0.82 11.30 -16.83
CA GLY A 178 -0.38 12.08 -17.18
C GLY A 178 -0.39 12.62 -18.62
N ARG A 179 0.45 12.06 -19.50
CA ARG A 179 0.44 12.37 -20.92
C ARG A 179 -0.56 11.48 -21.67
N LYS A 180 -0.88 11.83 -22.91
CA LYS A 180 -1.76 11.01 -23.76
C LYS A 180 -1.14 9.64 -23.97
N ALA A 181 -1.89 8.59 -23.66
CA ALA A 181 -1.54 7.19 -23.85
C ALA A 181 -2.70 6.45 -24.52
N ASN A 182 -2.40 5.28 -25.10
CA ASN A 182 -3.38 4.45 -25.79
C ASN A 182 -3.64 3.15 -25.03
N ASN A 183 -4.78 2.53 -25.29
CA ASN A 183 -5.01 1.15 -24.87
C ASN A 183 -4.02 0.23 -25.60
N CYS A 184 -3.51 -0.79 -24.89
CA CYS A 184 -2.57 -1.77 -25.43
C CYS A 184 -3.22 -3.14 -25.52
N LEU A 185 -3.08 -3.79 -26.66
CA LEU A 185 -3.42 -5.20 -26.86
C LEU A 185 -2.12 -6.01 -26.96
N LEU A 186 -1.89 -6.90 -25.97
CA LEU A 186 -0.80 -7.88 -26.04
C LEU A 186 -1.34 -9.20 -26.60
N PHE A 187 -0.86 -9.58 -27.76
CA PHE A 187 -1.27 -10.81 -28.45
C PHE A 187 -0.05 -11.68 -28.78
N GLY A 188 -0.27 -12.93 -29.05
CA GLY A 188 0.77 -13.94 -29.36
C GLY A 188 0.49 -15.26 -28.62
N ASP A 189 1.31 -16.26 -28.88
CA ASP A 189 1.18 -17.61 -28.35
C ASP A 189 1.32 -17.69 -26.83
N ALA A 190 0.90 -18.80 -26.24
CA ALA A 190 1.12 -19.06 -24.82
C ALA A 190 2.63 -19.10 -24.53
N GLY A 191 3.03 -18.60 -23.36
CA GLY A 191 4.44 -18.59 -22.96
C GLY A 191 5.31 -17.47 -23.52
N THR A 192 4.79 -16.58 -24.38
CA THR A 192 5.58 -15.47 -24.98
C THR A 192 5.82 -14.28 -24.07
N GLY A 193 5.59 -14.40 -22.76
CA GLY A 193 5.93 -13.38 -21.77
C GLY A 193 4.92 -12.23 -21.61
N LYS A 194 3.70 -12.31 -22.22
CA LYS A 194 2.67 -11.25 -22.11
C LYS A 194 2.35 -10.87 -20.67
N SER A 195 1.97 -11.83 -19.86
CA SER A 195 1.67 -11.60 -18.42
C SER A 195 2.90 -11.18 -17.62
N SER A 196 4.08 -11.65 -18.00
CA SER A 196 5.34 -11.25 -17.38
C SER A 196 5.67 -9.79 -17.70
N SER A 197 5.40 -9.34 -18.94
CA SER A 197 5.58 -7.94 -19.35
C SER A 197 4.69 -7.00 -18.54
N ILE A 198 3.42 -7.37 -18.30
CA ILE A 198 2.50 -6.59 -17.46
C ILE A 198 3.01 -6.52 -16.02
N LYS A 199 3.47 -7.65 -15.45
CA LYS A 199 4.06 -7.67 -14.09
C LYS A 199 5.34 -6.83 -14.02
N GLY A 200 6.17 -6.87 -15.06
CA GLY A 200 7.37 -6.04 -15.16
C GLY A 200 7.05 -4.54 -15.21
N ILE A 201 6.07 -4.14 -16.01
CA ILE A 201 5.56 -2.75 -16.06
C ILE A 201 5.06 -2.30 -14.68
N LEU A 202 4.25 -3.12 -14.01
CA LEU A 202 3.77 -2.81 -12.68
C LEU A 202 4.92 -2.63 -11.68
N ASN A 203 5.88 -3.54 -11.67
CA ASN A 203 7.02 -3.45 -10.76
C ASN A 203 7.88 -2.21 -11.01
N ARG A 204 8.01 -1.78 -12.27
CA ARG A 204 8.79 -0.61 -12.66
C ARG A 204 8.14 0.70 -12.23
N TYR A 205 6.83 0.84 -12.41
CA TYR A 205 6.12 2.11 -12.22
C TYR A 205 5.24 2.17 -10.95
N TYR A 206 5.28 1.14 -10.11
CA TYR A 206 4.51 1.11 -8.87
C TYR A 206 4.80 2.31 -7.96
N ASP A 207 6.06 2.68 -7.81
CA ASP A 207 6.47 3.81 -6.95
C ASP A 207 6.08 5.17 -7.56
N GLU A 208 5.80 5.21 -8.87
CA GLU A 208 5.22 6.35 -9.56
C GLU A 208 3.67 6.34 -9.54
N GLY A 209 3.07 5.48 -8.74
CA GLY A 209 1.63 5.42 -8.51
C GLY A 209 0.86 4.45 -9.42
N LEU A 210 1.53 3.63 -10.24
CA LEU A 210 0.84 2.66 -11.09
C LEU A 210 0.22 1.53 -10.24
N ARG A 211 -1.03 1.17 -10.56
CA ARG A 211 -1.78 0.04 -10.01
C ARG A 211 -2.41 -0.75 -11.14
N ILE A 212 -2.61 -2.06 -10.93
CA ILE A 212 -3.27 -2.94 -11.90
C ILE A 212 -4.53 -3.53 -11.28
N ILE A 213 -5.61 -3.58 -12.06
CA ILE A 213 -6.83 -4.30 -11.71
C ILE A 213 -7.10 -5.34 -12.78
N GLU A 214 -7.03 -6.62 -12.41
CA GLU A 214 -7.40 -7.73 -13.30
C GLU A 214 -8.93 -7.82 -13.38
N VAL A 215 -9.46 -7.72 -14.59
CA VAL A 215 -10.89 -7.83 -14.88
C VAL A 215 -11.08 -8.95 -15.92
N TYR A 216 -11.81 -9.99 -15.56
CA TYR A 216 -12.14 -11.05 -16.48
C TYR A 216 -13.34 -10.69 -17.37
N LYS A 217 -13.47 -11.33 -18.53
CA LYS A 217 -14.53 -11.03 -19.52
C LYS A 217 -15.94 -11.02 -18.91
N HIS A 218 -16.23 -11.96 -18.03
CA HIS A 218 -17.54 -12.06 -17.37
C HIS A 218 -17.81 -10.95 -16.33
N GLN A 219 -16.76 -10.19 -15.93
CA GLN A 219 -16.82 -9.09 -14.96
C GLN A 219 -16.91 -7.72 -15.64
N PHE A 220 -17.05 -7.65 -16.96
CA PHE A 220 -17.14 -6.36 -17.65
C PHE A 220 -18.36 -5.54 -17.26
N GLN A 221 -19.43 -6.18 -16.79
CA GLN A 221 -20.59 -5.50 -16.22
C GLN A 221 -20.26 -4.73 -14.94
N ASP A 222 -19.23 -5.13 -14.20
CA ASP A 222 -18.82 -4.54 -12.92
C ASP A 222 -17.88 -3.32 -13.09
N LEU A 223 -17.45 -3.02 -14.32
CA LEU A 223 -16.48 -1.96 -14.60
C LEU A 223 -16.92 -0.60 -14.09
N ASN A 224 -18.20 -0.26 -14.16
CA ASN A 224 -18.70 1.02 -13.69
C ASN A 224 -18.50 1.16 -12.17
N ASP A 225 -18.73 0.11 -11.41
CA ASP A 225 -18.59 0.08 -9.96
C ASP A 225 -17.09 0.10 -9.56
N VAL A 226 -16.25 -0.62 -10.31
CA VAL A 226 -14.79 -0.55 -10.17
C VAL A 226 -14.29 0.88 -10.39
N ILE A 227 -14.70 1.52 -11.49
CA ILE A 227 -14.32 2.91 -11.81
C ILE A 227 -14.82 3.87 -10.71
N ALA A 228 -16.03 3.69 -10.20
CA ALA A 228 -16.57 4.53 -9.14
C ALA A 228 -15.70 4.48 -7.86
N GLN A 229 -15.13 3.32 -7.53
CA GLN A 229 -14.26 3.14 -6.37
C GLN A 229 -12.87 3.78 -6.53
N ILE A 230 -12.35 3.92 -7.76
CA ILE A 230 -10.96 4.36 -8.01
C ILE A 230 -10.86 5.78 -8.59
N LYS A 231 -11.91 6.33 -9.18
CA LYS A 231 -11.88 7.60 -9.93
C LYS A 231 -11.34 8.81 -9.16
N ASN A 232 -11.47 8.79 -7.84
CA ASN A 232 -11.06 9.89 -6.98
C ASN A 232 -9.73 9.59 -6.24
N ARG A 233 -9.04 8.52 -6.60
CA ARG A 233 -7.77 8.14 -5.98
C ARG A 233 -6.59 8.73 -6.77
N ASN A 234 -5.48 8.96 -6.08
CA ASN A 234 -4.28 9.57 -6.66
C ASN A 234 -3.35 8.57 -7.36
N TYR A 235 -3.88 7.45 -7.83
CA TYR A 235 -3.12 6.42 -8.55
C TYR A 235 -3.48 6.39 -10.03
N LYS A 236 -2.61 5.74 -10.81
CA LYS A 236 -2.84 5.42 -12.22
C LYS A 236 -3.20 3.95 -12.34
N PHE A 237 -4.42 3.66 -12.79
CA PHE A 237 -4.93 2.29 -12.90
C PHE A 237 -4.90 1.81 -14.36
N ILE A 238 -4.42 0.58 -14.57
CA ILE A 238 -4.50 -0.16 -15.82
C ILE A 238 -5.12 -1.53 -15.60
#